data_474af6334b5fc58e8ff073b869e78303
#
_entry.id   474af6334b5fc58e8ff073b869e78303
#
_cell.length_a   1.000
_cell.length_b   1.000
_cell.length_c   1.000
_cell.angle_alpha   90.00
_cell.angle_beta   90.00
_cell.angle_gamma   90.00
#
_symmetry.space_group_name_H-M   'P 1'
#
loop_
_entity.id
_entity.type
_entity.pdbx_description
1 polymer ?
#
loop_
_entity_poly.entity_id
_entity_poly.type
_entity_poly.pdbx_seq_one_letter_code
_entity_poly.pdbx_strand_id
1 'polypeptide(L)'
;MDQALQMLLDKQAISELSCRYMRGLDRLDADLLRSVFWEDAFCEYGFMNGSAGDFIDFAISALCDHESNQHMIGNTLIEVEGDEAFGEVYFHAYHKVKSESGFDDLIVAGRYLDRYERRDGEWKMAYRSERVDWSRTTPTQDPYYQMMPDSLFGSRLDDAVYDRQARYKRVEEGAS
;
A
#
# COMPACT_ATOMS: atom_id res chain seq x y z
N MET A 1 -23.29 -9.53 -19.81
CA MET A 1 -22.97 -9.87 -18.41
C MET A 1 -24.07 -9.28 -17.56
N ASP A 2 -24.48 -9.93 -16.47
CA ASP A 2 -25.45 -9.36 -15.53
C ASP A 2 -24.86 -8.07 -14.93
N GLN A 3 -25.65 -7.00 -14.87
CA GLN A 3 -25.22 -5.71 -14.36
C GLN A 3 -24.73 -5.79 -12.89
N ALA A 4 -25.37 -6.62 -12.07
CA ALA A 4 -24.96 -6.82 -10.68
C ALA A 4 -23.59 -7.51 -10.59
N LEU A 5 -23.34 -8.49 -11.46
CA LEU A 5 -22.03 -9.17 -11.55
C LEU A 5 -20.94 -8.21 -12.02
N GLN A 6 -21.24 -7.36 -13.02
CA GLN A 6 -20.26 -6.37 -13.49
C GLN A 6 -19.90 -5.40 -12.37
N MET A 7 -20.88 -4.91 -11.62
CA MET A 7 -20.64 -4.01 -10.47
C MET A 7 -19.74 -4.67 -9.40
N LEU A 8 -19.95 -5.96 -9.12
CA LEU A 8 -19.09 -6.69 -8.17
C LEU A 8 -17.64 -6.81 -8.68
N LEU A 9 -17.47 -7.12 -9.97
CA LEU A 9 -16.16 -7.22 -10.60
C LEU A 9 -15.44 -5.87 -10.61
N ASP A 10 -16.16 -4.78 -10.91
CA ASP A 10 -15.62 -3.43 -10.88
C ASP A 10 -15.14 -3.06 -9.45
N LYS A 11 -15.97 -3.29 -8.44
CA LYS A 11 -15.57 -3.02 -7.04
C LYS A 11 -14.38 -3.87 -6.60
N GLN A 12 -14.30 -5.13 -7.02
CA GLN A 12 -13.16 -6.00 -6.73
C GLN A 12 -11.88 -5.46 -7.39
N ALA A 13 -11.95 -5.10 -8.67
CA ALA A 13 -10.81 -4.55 -9.40
C ALA A 13 -10.29 -3.26 -8.74
N ILE A 14 -11.20 -2.35 -8.35
CA ILE A 14 -10.87 -1.10 -7.65
C ILE A 14 -10.24 -1.38 -6.27
N SER A 15 -10.79 -2.32 -5.50
CA SER A 15 -10.24 -2.69 -4.19
C SER A 15 -8.82 -3.24 -4.30
N GLU A 16 -8.52 -4.00 -5.35
CA GLU A 16 -7.17 -4.51 -5.60
C GLU A 16 -6.15 -3.41 -5.92
N LEU A 17 -6.56 -2.28 -6.51
CA LEU A 17 -5.66 -1.13 -6.74
C LEU A 17 -5.09 -0.63 -5.42
N SER A 18 -5.94 -0.49 -4.39
CA SER A 18 -5.50 -0.08 -3.06
C SER A 18 -4.55 -1.09 -2.43
N CYS A 19 -4.79 -2.40 -2.60
CA CYS A 19 -3.87 -3.44 -2.11
C CYS A 19 -2.51 -3.40 -2.81
N ARG A 20 -2.49 -3.19 -4.14
CA ARG A 20 -1.26 -3.04 -4.92
C ARG A 20 -0.50 -1.78 -4.53
N TYR A 21 -1.22 -0.68 -4.29
CA TYR A 21 -0.65 0.58 -3.81
C TYR A 21 0.09 0.37 -2.48
N MET A 22 -0.53 -0.27 -1.47
CA MET A 22 0.12 -0.55 -0.19
C MET A 22 1.35 -1.43 -0.35
N ARG A 23 1.28 -2.47 -1.18
CA ARG A 23 2.45 -3.30 -1.49
C ARG A 23 3.56 -2.47 -2.14
N GLY A 24 3.22 -1.60 -3.08
CA GLY A 24 4.18 -0.73 -3.76
C GLY A 24 4.94 0.16 -2.77
N LEU A 25 4.25 0.76 -1.80
CA LEU A 25 4.88 1.53 -0.73
C LEU A 25 5.76 0.65 0.17
N ASP A 26 5.24 -0.49 0.64
CA ASP A 26 5.93 -1.35 1.59
C ASP A 26 7.18 -2.01 1.00
N ARG A 27 7.14 -2.36 -0.28
CA ARG A 27 8.26 -3.02 -0.99
C ARG A 27 9.14 -2.04 -1.77
N LEU A 28 8.84 -0.73 -1.75
CA LEU A 28 9.48 0.32 -2.55
C LEU A 28 9.45 -0.01 -4.05
N ASP A 29 8.34 -0.57 -4.51
CA ASP A 29 8.10 -0.98 -5.89
C ASP A 29 7.45 0.16 -6.68
N ALA A 30 8.28 1.03 -7.26
CA ALA A 30 7.82 2.18 -8.01
C ALA A 30 7.00 1.79 -9.26
N ASP A 31 7.33 0.67 -9.90
CA ASP A 31 6.62 0.21 -11.09
C ASP A 31 5.23 -0.31 -10.73
N LEU A 32 5.10 -1.03 -9.60
CA LEU A 32 3.80 -1.42 -9.07
C LEU A 32 2.96 -0.20 -8.70
N LEU A 33 3.55 0.83 -8.07
CA LEU A 33 2.87 2.08 -7.77
C LEU A 33 2.38 2.80 -9.03
N ARG A 34 3.23 2.91 -10.07
CA ARG A 34 2.83 3.52 -11.35
C ARG A 34 1.69 2.76 -12.02
N SER A 35 1.64 1.43 -11.85
CA SER A 35 0.61 0.60 -12.47
C SER A 35 -0.81 0.85 -11.96
N VAL A 36 -0.97 1.42 -10.76
CA VAL A 36 -2.29 1.65 -10.15
C VAL A 36 -2.87 3.04 -10.43
N PHE A 37 -2.07 3.94 -11.01
CA PHE A 37 -2.51 5.30 -11.39
C PHE A 37 -2.60 5.46 -12.89
N TRP A 38 -3.52 6.33 -13.33
CA TRP A 38 -3.44 6.91 -14.67
C TRP A 38 -2.28 7.89 -14.75
N GLU A 39 -1.68 8.05 -15.92
CA GLU A 39 -0.53 8.94 -16.14
C GLU A 39 -0.83 10.40 -15.76
N ASP A 40 -2.07 10.82 -15.99
CA ASP A 40 -2.59 12.16 -15.67
C ASP A 40 -3.22 12.27 -14.27
N ALA A 41 -3.04 11.24 -13.41
CA ALA A 41 -3.60 11.25 -12.07
C ALA A 41 -2.96 12.32 -11.17
N PHE A 42 -3.78 12.88 -10.28
CA PHE A 42 -3.35 13.88 -9.31
C PHE A 42 -3.43 13.34 -7.88
N CYS A 43 -2.38 13.58 -7.10
CA CYS A 43 -2.28 13.23 -5.69
C CYS A 43 -2.28 14.47 -4.81
N GLU A 44 -3.11 14.49 -3.76
CA GLU A 44 -3.25 15.58 -2.79
C GLU A 44 -3.01 15.07 -1.37
N TYR A 45 -1.82 15.32 -0.83
CA TYR A 45 -1.41 14.91 0.53
C TYR A 45 -1.21 16.11 1.46
N GLY A 46 -1.42 17.31 0.99
CA GLY A 46 -1.18 18.55 1.74
C GLY A 46 0.30 18.93 1.80
N PHE A 47 1.14 18.07 2.34
CA PHE A 47 2.59 18.27 2.36
C PHE A 47 3.24 18.07 0.98
N MET A 48 2.59 17.31 0.10
CA MET A 48 2.97 17.10 -1.30
C MET A 48 1.69 17.01 -2.13
N ASN A 49 1.59 17.85 -3.15
CA ASN A 49 0.48 17.86 -4.11
C ASN A 49 1.06 17.93 -5.52
N GLY A 50 0.59 17.09 -6.43
CA GLY A 50 1.10 17.06 -7.79
C GLY A 50 0.68 15.83 -8.57
N SER A 51 1.41 15.52 -9.64
CA SER A 51 1.17 14.31 -10.42
C SER A 51 1.42 13.05 -9.58
N ALA A 52 0.77 11.94 -9.95
CA ALA A 52 1.05 10.65 -9.33
C ALA A 52 2.53 10.24 -9.49
N GLY A 53 3.18 10.62 -10.60
CA GLY A 53 4.61 10.38 -10.81
C GLY A 53 5.47 11.09 -9.77
N ASP A 54 5.25 12.39 -9.57
CA ASP A 54 5.99 13.19 -8.57
C ASP A 54 5.75 12.65 -7.15
N PHE A 55 4.51 12.24 -6.84
CA PHE A 55 4.19 11.60 -5.56
C PHE A 55 4.95 10.29 -5.36
N ILE A 56 5.01 9.44 -6.38
CA ILE A 56 5.69 8.14 -6.29
C ILE A 56 7.18 8.35 -6.03
N ASP A 57 7.82 9.24 -6.76
CA ASP A 57 9.25 9.55 -6.60
C ASP A 57 9.53 10.11 -5.19
N PHE A 58 8.66 11.00 -4.70
CA PHE A 58 8.72 11.50 -3.33
C PHE A 58 8.55 10.37 -2.29
N ALA A 59 7.52 9.54 -2.43
CA ALA A 59 7.20 8.47 -1.48
C ALA A 59 8.32 7.42 -1.41
N ILE A 60 8.84 6.98 -2.54
CA ILE A 60 9.97 6.04 -2.60
C ILE A 60 11.20 6.64 -1.91
N SER A 61 11.51 7.92 -2.19
CA SER A 61 12.65 8.60 -1.54
C SER A 61 12.48 8.71 -0.03
N ALA A 62 11.30 9.09 0.45
CA ALA A 62 11.02 9.22 1.88
C ALA A 62 11.03 7.88 2.61
N LEU A 63 10.38 6.86 2.02
CA LEU A 63 10.24 5.55 2.64
C LEU A 63 11.52 4.71 2.62
N CYS A 64 12.47 4.98 1.71
CA CYS A 64 13.73 4.26 1.69
C CYS A 64 14.61 4.58 2.91
N ASP A 65 14.42 5.72 3.56
CA ASP A 65 15.12 6.11 4.78
C ASP A 65 14.56 5.46 6.05
N HIS A 66 13.35 4.87 5.96
CA HIS A 66 12.75 4.15 7.07
C HIS A 66 13.36 2.75 7.22
N GLU A 67 13.57 2.30 8.45
CA GLU A 67 14.02 0.94 8.76
C GLU A 67 13.01 -0.09 8.26
N SER A 68 11.73 0.14 8.52
CA SER A 68 10.62 -0.66 8.00
C SER A 68 9.34 0.16 7.90
N ASN A 69 8.42 -0.29 7.06
CA ASN A 69 7.06 0.24 6.99
C ASN A 69 6.07 -0.86 6.66
N GLN A 70 4.85 -0.66 7.13
CA GLN A 70 3.72 -1.52 6.84
C GLN A 70 2.46 -0.67 6.70
N HIS A 71 1.82 -0.75 5.54
CA HIS A 71 0.55 -0.10 5.28
C HIS A 71 -0.56 -1.14 5.25
N MET A 72 -1.62 -0.89 6.00
CA MET A 72 -2.83 -1.72 6.00
C MET A 72 -4.03 -0.91 5.54
N ILE A 73 -4.92 -1.59 4.78
CA ILE A 73 -6.23 -1.08 4.42
C ILE A 73 -7.24 -1.58 5.46
N GLY A 74 -8.08 -0.66 5.93
CA GLY A 74 -9.23 -0.97 6.77
C GLY A 74 -10.53 -1.01 5.97
N ASN A 75 -11.51 -0.23 6.40
CA ASN A 75 -12.80 -0.15 5.75
C ASN A 75 -12.67 0.45 4.34
N THR A 76 -13.40 -0.11 3.39
CA THR A 76 -13.43 0.37 2.01
C THR A 76 -14.88 0.53 1.58
N LEU A 77 -15.26 1.74 1.20
CA LEU A 77 -16.55 2.04 0.60
C LEU A 77 -16.30 2.54 -0.82
N ILE A 78 -16.89 1.86 -1.81
CA ILE A 78 -16.72 2.17 -3.23
C ILE A 78 -18.10 2.31 -3.88
N GLU A 79 -18.30 3.43 -4.56
CA GLU A 79 -19.49 3.74 -5.33
C GLU A 79 -19.10 3.83 -6.81
N VAL A 80 -19.70 2.98 -7.65
CA VAL A 80 -19.40 2.87 -9.09
C VAL A 80 -20.52 3.55 -9.88
N GLU A 81 -20.15 4.50 -10.73
CA GLU A 81 -21.04 5.27 -11.59
C GLU A 81 -20.56 5.20 -13.06
N GLY A 82 -20.93 4.13 -13.75
CA GLY A 82 -20.51 3.92 -15.13
C GLY A 82 -19.02 3.63 -15.25
N ASP A 83 -18.26 4.53 -15.86
CA ASP A 83 -16.81 4.43 -16.03
C ASP A 83 -16.03 5.29 -15.01
N GLU A 84 -16.72 5.85 -14.02
CA GLU A 84 -16.14 6.50 -12.86
C GLU A 84 -16.51 5.76 -11.57
N ALA A 85 -15.69 5.89 -10.55
CA ALA A 85 -16.00 5.41 -9.21
C ALA A 85 -15.35 6.32 -8.17
N PHE A 86 -15.98 6.37 -6.99
CA PHE A 86 -15.51 7.13 -5.84
C PHE A 86 -15.28 6.18 -4.67
N GLY A 87 -14.18 6.38 -3.96
CA GLY A 87 -13.79 5.53 -2.85
C GLY A 87 -13.43 6.31 -1.60
N GLU A 88 -13.85 5.77 -0.46
CA GLU A 88 -13.30 6.12 0.85
C GLU A 88 -12.60 4.87 1.39
N VAL A 89 -11.28 4.97 1.57
CA VAL A 89 -10.43 3.83 1.94
C VAL A 89 -9.66 4.17 3.21
N TYR A 90 -10.02 3.54 4.32
CA TYR A 90 -9.30 3.71 5.59
C TYR A 90 -7.95 3.05 5.54
N PHE A 91 -6.94 3.71 6.11
CA PHE A 91 -5.59 3.16 6.21
C PHE A 91 -5.02 3.29 7.62
N HIS A 92 -4.08 2.42 7.91
CA HIS A 92 -3.20 2.47 9.07
C HIS A 92 -1.79 2.18 8.59
N ALA A 93 -0.91 3.17 8.71
CA ALA A 93 0.47 3.12 8.27
C ALA A 93 1.40 3.11 9.48
N TYR A 94 2.26 2.12 9.56
CA TYR A 94 3.35 2.01 10.52
C TYR A 94 4.67 2.31 9.82
N HIS A 95 5.51 3.10 10.48
CA HIS A 95 6.86 3.42 10.02
C HIS A 95 7.82 3.32 11.21
N LYS A 96 8.90 2.56 11.04
CA LYS A 96 10.03 2.57 11.97
C LYS A 96 11.04 3.57 11.43
N VAL A 97 11.15 4.69 12.09
CA VAL A 97 11.97 5.84 11.67
C VAL A 97 13.16 6.05 12.58
N LYS A 98 14.27 6.55 12.05
CA LYS A 98 15.44 6.90 12.85
C LYS A 98 15.13 8.10 13.74
N SER A 99 15.60 8.06 14.99
CA SER A 99 15.49 9.14 15.96
C SER A 99 16.82 9.36 16.70
N GLU A 100 16.92 10.41 17.51
CA GLU A 100 18.12 10.69 18.32
C GLU A 100 18.46 9.57 19.30
N SER A 101 17.45 8.84 19.79
CA SER A 101 17.61 7.73 20.74
C SER A 101 17.65 6.34 20.09
N GLY A 102 17.69 6.25 18.75
CA GLY A 102 17.69 5.00 17.99
C GLY A 102 16.59 4.97 16.96
N PHE A 103 15.43 4.40 17.31
CA PHE A 103 14.27 4.34 16.42
C PHE A 103 12.98 4.69 17.15
N ASP A 104 12.06 5.29 16.41
CA ASP A 104 10.69 5.56 16.84
C ASP A 104 9.70 4.83 15.94
N ASP A 105 8.60 4.40 16.54
CA ASP A 105 7.41 3.87 15.86
C ASP A 105 6.48 5.05 15.57
N LEU A 106 6.42 5.47 14.31
CA LEU A 106 5.47 6.43 13.81
C LEU A 106 4.27 5.70 13.23
N ILE A 107 3.09 5.99 13.76
CA ILE A 107 1.82 5.51 13.24
C ILE A 107 1.04 6.69 12.68
N VAL A 108 0.54 6.54 11.47
CA VAL A 108 -0.39 7.48 10.83
C VAL A 108 -1.63 6.72 10.41
N ALA A 109 -2.79 7.23 10.76
CA ALA A 109 -4.06 6.62 10.41
C ALA A 109 -5.03 7.67 9.87
N GLY A 110 -5.80 7.28 8.88
CA GLY A 110 -6.70 8.19 8.19
C GLY A 110 -7.45 7.51 7.06
N ARG A 111 -7.77 8.29 6.06
CA ARG A 111 -8.54 7.84 4.90
C ARG A 111 -7.99 8.42 3.61
N TYR A 112 -8.05 7.65 2.55
CA TYR A 112 -7.95 8.15 1.19
C TYR A 112 -9.34 8.43 0.64
N LEU A 113 -9.48 9.58 -0.02
CA LEU A 113 -10.63 9.93 -0.83
C LEU A 113 -10.18 9.85 -2.28
N ASP A 114 -10.69 8.84 -2.96
CA ASP A 114 -10.23 8.45 -4.29
C ASP A 114 -11.30 8.67 -5.36
N ARG A 115 -10.85 9.03 -6.56
CA ARG A 115 -11.60 8.88 -7.79
C ARG A 115 -10.87 7.92 -8.72
N TYR A 116 -11.63 6.97 -9.24
CA TYR A 116 -11.16 5.97 -10.19
C TYR A 116 -11.85 6.18 -11.52
N GLU A 117 -11.15 5.86 -12.59
CA GLU A 117 -11.70 5.87 -13.94
C GLU A 117 -11.43 4.54 -14.62
N ARG A 118 -12.40 4.09 -15.42
CA ARG A 118 -12.22 2.96 -16.32
C ARG A 118 -11.96 3.50 -17.72
N ARG A 119 -10.74 3.29 -18.23
CA ARG A 119 -10.34 3.67 -19.59
C ARG A 119 -9.91 2.39 -20.32
N ASP A 120 -10.46 2.17 -21.52
CA ASP A 120 -10.19 0.95 -22.33
C ASP A 120 -10.41 -0.37 -21.57
N GLY A 121 -11.38 -0.38 -20.65
CA GLY A 121 -11.74 -1.55 -19.83
C GLY A 121 -10.87 -1.78 -18.59
N GLU A 122 -9.89 -0.94 -18.32
CA GLU A 122 -9.00 -1.01 -17.15
C GLU A 122 -9.34 0.08 -16.13
N TRP A 123 -9.51 -0.31 -14.84
CA TRP A 123 -9.67 0.63 -13.73
C TRP A 123 -8.32 1.05 -13.19
N LYS A 124 -8.12 2.38 -13.00
CA LYS A 124 -7.00 2.95 -12.24
C LYS A 124 -7.43 4.18 -11.46
N MET A 125 -6.59 4.60 -10.53
CA MET A 125 -6.77 5.84 -9.78
C MET A 125 -6.49 7.02 -10.68
N ALA A 126 -7.45 7.95 -10.76
CA ALA A 126 -7.31 9.24 -11.45
C ALA A 126 -7.10 10.40 -10.46
N TYR A 127 -7.46 10.19 -9.21
CA TYR A 127 -7.24 11.13 -8.12
C TYR A 127 -7.15 10.39 -6.81
N ARG A 128 -6.23 10.83 -5.92
CA ARG A 128 -6.14 10.41 -4.53
C ARG A 128 -5.90 11.59 -3.62
N SER A 129 -6.68 11.70 -2.56
CA SER A 129 -6.44 12.67 -1.50
C SER A 129 -6.34 11.97 -0.16
N GLU A 130 -5.30 12.31 0.63
CA GLU A 130 -5.12 11.79 1.98
C GLU A 130 -5.80 12.71 3.01
N ARG A 131 -6.47 12.09 3.98
CA ARG A 131 -7.02 12.75 5.16
C ARG A 131 -6.52 12.02 6.40
N VAL A 132 -5.60 12.64 7.13
CA VAL A 132 -5.07 12.10 8.39
C VAL A 132 -6.06 12.38 9.50
N ASP A 133 -6.57 11.33 10.15
CA ASP A 133 -7.47 11.46 11.29
C ASP A 133 -6.68 11.54 12.62
N TRP A 134 -5.59 10.78 12.75
CA TRP A 134 -4.69 10.86 13.91
C TRP A 134 -3.31 10.26 13.58
N SER A 135 -2.33 10.62 14.42
CA SER A 135 -1.00 10.03 14.39
C SER A 135 -0.44 9.83 15.78
N ARG A 136 0.57 8.98 15.92
CA ARG A 136 1.31 8.76 17.18
C ARG A 136 2.76 8.43 16.87
N THR A 137 3.67 8.98 17.69
CA THR A 137 5.08 8.60 17.69
C THR A 137 5.47 8.13 19.09
N THR A 138 6.15 7.00 19.19
CA THR A 138 6.67 6.44 20.45
C THR A 138 8.03 5.79 20.20
N PRO A 139 8.95 5.82 21.20
CA PRO A 139 10.20 5.07 21.09
C PRO A 139 9.93 3.59 20.78
N THR A 140 10.68 3.04 19.81
CA THR A 140 10.52 1.63 19.41
C THR A 140 10.85 0.70 20.57
N GLN A 141 9.95 -0.26 20.83
CA GLN A 141 10.17 -1.40 21.72
C GLN A 141 9.93 -2.67 20.92
N ASP A 142 11.01 -3.28 20.45
CA ASP A 142 10.95 -4.39 19.52
C ASP A 142 11.69 -5.63 20.04
N PRO A 143 11.18 -6.25 21.13
CA PRO A 143 11.82 -7.40 21.74
C PRO A 143 11.79 -8.65 20.85
N TYR A 144 10.86 -8.72 19.87
CA TYR A 144 10.70 -9.90 19.02
C TYR A 144 11.96 -10.19 18.19
N TYR A 145 12.60 -9.14 17.63
CA TYR A 145 13.84 -9.29 16.88
C TYR A 145 14.98 -9.89 17.72
N GLN A 146 14.99 -9.58 19.02
CA GLN A 146 15.98 -10.13 19.97
C GLN A 146 15.65 -11.56 20.42
N MET A 147 14.35 -11.84 20.61
CA MET A 147 13.86 -13.13 21.08
C MET A 147 13.85 -14.20 19.99
N MET A 148 13.62 -13.80 18.75
CA MET A 148 13.42 -14.68 17.59
C MET A 148 14.26 -14.18 16.39
N PRO A 149 15.61 -14.20 16.50
CA PRO A 149 16.50 -13.64 15.47
C PRO A 149 16.43 -14.39 14.13
N ASP A 150 16.02 -15.66 14.15
CA ASP A 150 15.90 -16.49 12.94
C ASP A 150 14.52 -16.36 12.25
N SER A 151 13.67 -15.45 12.71
CA SER A 151 12.39 -15.19 12.04
C SER A 151 12.59 -14.61 10.66
N LEU A 152 11.66 -14.94 9.75
CA LEU A 152 11.65 -14.35 8.42
C LEU A 152 11.00 -12.96 8.48
N PHE A 153 11.80 -11.94 8.27
CA PHE A 153 11.33 -10.56 8.25
C PHE A 153 11.00 -10.11 6.83
N GLY A 154 10.11 -9.13 6.73
CA GLY A 154 9.77 -8.51 5.43
C GLY A 154 10.98 -7.77 4.85
N SER A 155 11.12 -7.80 3.55
CA SER A 155 12.16 -7.08 2.82
C SER A 155 11.56 -6.16 1.75
N ARG A 156 12.37 -5.60 0.86
CA ARG A 156 11.95 -4.67 -0.18
C ARG A 156 11.69 -5.41 -1.51
N LEU A 157 12.34 -5.02 -2.58
CA LEU A 157 12.17 -5.66 -3.91
C LEU A 157 12.65 -7.12 -3.97
N ASP A 158 13.50 -7.53 -3.06
CA ASP A 158 13.96 -8.91 -2.87
C ASP A 158 13.01 -9.77 -2.02
N ASP A 159 11.85 -9.22 -1.61
CA ASP A 159 10.88 -9.94 -0.79
C ASP A 159 10.32 -11.18 -1.49
N ALA A 160 10.16 -12.26 -0.72
CA ALA A 160 9.62 -13.53 -1.20
C ALA A 160 8.22 -13.43 -1.84
N VAL A 161 7.52 -12.31 -1.67
CA VAL A 161 6.24 -12.05 -2.35
C VAL A 161 6.38 -12.06 -3.87
N TYR A 162 7.56 -11.72 -4.39
CA TYR A 162 7.88 -11.75 -5.82
C TYR A 162 8.38 -13.11 -6.31
N ASP A 163 8.82 -13.99 -5.41
CA ASP A 163 9.25 -15.36 -5.73
C ASP A 163 8.13 -16.38 -5.44
N ARG A 164 7.33 -16.68 -6.46
CA ARG A 164 6.28 -17.68 -6.32
C ARG A 164 6.81 -19.08 -6.14
N GLN A 165 8.01 -19.39 -6.65
CA GLN A 165 8.60 -20.73 -6.56
C GLN A 165 9.02 -21.07 -5.13
N ALA A 166 9.44 -20.07 -4.34
CA ALA A 166 9.76 -20.28 -2.93
C ALA A 166 8.57 -20.83 -2.10
N ARG A 167 7.33 -20.69 -2.60
CA ARG A 167 6.11 -21.15 -1.93
C ARG A 167 5.75 -22.61 -2.22
N TYR A 168 6.51 -23.32 -3.07
CA TYR A 168 6.27 -24.72 -3.39
C TYR A 168 7.01 -25.69 -2.47
N LYS A 169 7.63 -25.20 -1.39
CA LYS A 169 8.26 -26.05 -0.36
C LYS A 169 7.20 -26.95 0.29
N ARG A 170 7.51 -28.24 0.43
CA ARG A 170 6.68 -29.24 1.07
C ARG A 170 7.54 -30.03 2.05
N VAL A 171 6.90 -30.61 3.05
CA VAL A 171 7.57 -31.58 3.93
C VAL A 171 7.86 -32.82 3.11
N GLU A 172 9.12 -33.24 3.05
CA GLU A 172 9.50 -34.51 2.40
C GLU A 172 8.97 -35.67 3.26
N GLU A 173 8.23 -36.61 2.65
CA GLU A 173 7.79 -37.80 3.34
C GLU A 173 9.03 -38.65 3.67
N GLY A 174 9.41 -38.73 4.97
CA GLY A 174 10.50 -39.56 5.45
C GLY A 174 11.64 -38.87 6.17
N ALA A 175 11.62 -37.56 6.36
CA ALA A 175 12.56 -36.85 7.24
C ALA A 175 12.06 -36.94 8.70
N SER A 176 12.35 -38.05 9.38
CA SER A 176 12.16 -38.25 10.81
C SER A 176 13.52 -38.38 11.52
#